data_f31af9f3c9d6273b3c40c37253309295
#
_entry.id   f31af9f3c9d6273b3c40c37253309295
#
_cell.length_a   1.000
_cell.length_b   1.000
_cell.length_c   1.000
_cell.angle_alpha   90.00
_cell.angle_beta   90.00
_cell.angle_gamma   90.00
#
_symmetry.space_group_name_H-M   'P 1'
#
loop_
_entity.id
_entity.type
_entity.pdbx_description
1 polymer ?
#
loop_
_entity_poly.entity_id
_entity_poly.type
_entity_poly.pdbx_seq_one_letter_code
_entity_poly.pdbx_strand_id
1 'polypeptide(L)'
;MKKRVISAILCGMMAASLLGTVAFADETKTFTVGFDAEYPPYGYMGDDGEYTGFDLELAQAVCDLEGWELVKTPINWESKDMELDSGSIDCIWNGFTMTGREDDYTWSQPYVDNSQVMVVKKDAGISALSDLAGKTVGVQAASAALQVLQDEEQQKALADTF
;
A
#
# COMPACT_ATOMS: atom_id res chain seq x y z
N MET A 1 2.10 -0.04 73.75
CA MET A 1 1.73 0.93 72.74
C MET A 1 2.85 1.22 71.70
N LYS A 2 4.15 1.33 72.16
CA LYS A 2 5.27 1.64 71.20
C LYS A 2 5.54 0.57 70.12
N LYS A 3 5.32 -0.73 70.40
CA LYS A 3 5.56 -1.82 69.40
C LYS A 3 4.52 -1.88 68.27
N ARG A 4 3.27 -1.41 68.46
CA ARG A 4 2.22 -1.41 67.49
C ARG A 4 2.35 -0.23 66.47
N VAL A 5 2.95 0.86 66.93
CA VAL A 5 3.21 2.04 66.09
C VAL A 5 4.35 1.75 65.11
N ILE A 6 5.40 1.03 65.55
CA ILE A 6 6.53 0.65 64.67
C ILE A 6 6.10 -0.32 63.58
N SER A 7 5.20 -1.28 63.87
CA SER A 7 4.64 -2.20 62.86
C SER A 7 3.80 -1.48 61.81
N ALA A 8 3.04 -0.46 62.18
CA ALA A 8 2.22 0.31 61.24
C ALA A 8 3.09 1.17 60.28
N ILE A 9 4.20 1.70 60.77
CA ILE A 9 5.13 2.49 59.95
C ILE A 9 5.90 1.59 58.95
N LEU A 10 6.29 0.36 59.38
CA LEU A 10 6.97 -0.58 58.48
C LEU A 10 6.04 -1.09 57.37
N CYS A 11 4.75 -1.34 57.64
CA CYS A 11 3.77 -1.70 56.63
C CYS A 11 3.46 -0.54 55.66
N GLY A 12 3.47 0.71 56.17
CA GLY A 12 3.27 1.89 55.32
C GLY A 12 4.41 2.13 54.34
N MET A 13 5.65 1.86 54.70
CA MET A 13 6.82 2.00 53.82
C MET A 13 6.93 0.88 52.79
N MET A 14 6.43 -0.34 53.07
CA MET A 14 6.39 -1.42 52.09
C MET A 14 5.26 -1.26 51.06
N ALA A 15 4.19 -0.55 51.36
CA ALA A 15 3.11 -0.27 50.46
C ALA A 15 3.46 0.89 49.47
N ALA A 16 4.37 1.79 49.85
CA ALA A 16 4.80 2.89 49.00
C ALA A 16 5.84 2.48 47.94
N SER A 17 6.52 1.34 48.09
CA SER A 17 7.51 0.85 47.14
C SER A 17 6.92 -0.04 46.01
N LEU A 18 5.60 -0.31 46.04
CA LEU A 18 4.88 -1.08 45.02
C LEU A 18 4.15 -0.20 43.99
N LEU A 19 4.30 1.12 44.05
CA LEU A 19 4.01 2.01 42.91
C LEU A 19 5.18 1.91 41.94
N GLY A 20 5.39 0.70 41.39
CA GLY A 20 6.20 0.51 40.21
C GLY A 20 5.66 1.44 39.14
N THR A 21 6.51 2.29 38.63
CA THR A 21 6.26 3.01 37.36
C THR A 21 5.83 1.97 36.33
N VAL A 22 4.54 1.90 36.05
CA VAL A 22 4.07 1.23 34.84
C VAL A 22 4.69 2.06 33.74
N ALA A 23 5.87 1.67 33.27
CA ALA A 23 6.37 2.15 31.98
C ALA A 23 5.33 1.63 30.97
N PHE A 24 4.45 2.52 30.52
CA PHE A 24 3.73 2.27 29.29
C PHE A 24 4.86 2.20 28.24
N ALA A 25 5.19 0.99 27.82
CA ALA A 25 5.90 0.84 26.56
C ALA A 25 4.99 1.52 25.54
N ASP A 26 5.47 2.61 24.96
CA ASP A 26 4.82 3.25 23.80
C ASP A 26 4.83 2.16 22.74
N GLU A 27 3.68 1.51 22.51
CA GLU A 27 3.57 0.48 21.49
C GLU A 27 3.83 1.17 20.16
N THR A 28 4.93 0.80 19.51
CA THR A 28 5.25 1.30 18.18
C THR A 28 4.07 1.02 17.27
N LYS A 29 3.48 2.06 16.70
CA LYS A 29 2.36 1.93 15.77
C LYS A 29 2.84 1.18 14.53
N THR A 30 2.14 0.12 14.15
CA THR A 30 2.34 -0.55 12.87
C THR A 30 1.58 0.17 11.77
N PHE A 31 2.14 0.19 10.56
CA PHE A 31 1.51 0.71 9.35
C PHE A 31 1.61 -0.34 8.25
N THR A 32 0.48 -0.92 7.88
CA THR A 32 0.38 -2.03 6.93
C THR A 32 0.06 -1.52 5.54
N VAL A 33 1.00 -1.70 4.62
CA VAL A 33 0.89 -1.27 3.23
C VAL A 33 0.57 -2.45 2.34
N GLY A 34 -0.56 -2.37 1.62
CA GLY A 34 -0.95 -3.32 0.59
C GLY A 34 -0.37 -2.92 -0.78
N PHE A 35 0.25 -3.87 -1.49
CA PHE A 35 0.86 -3.63 -2.79
C PHE A 35 0.83 -4.88 -3.68
N ASP A 36 0.94 -4.68 -4.99
CA ASP A 36 1.13 -5.75 -5.98
C ASP A 36 2.64 -6.08 -6.05
N ALA A 37 3.00 -7.32 -5.67
CA ALA A 37 4.38 -7.76 -5.62
C ALA A 37 4.98 -8.11 -7.00
N GLU A 38 4.20 -8.01 -8.06
CA GLU A 38 4.62 -8.25 -9.43
C GLU A 38 4.63 -6.97 -10.29
N TYR A 39 4.80 -5.82 -9.62
CA TYR A 39 4.74 -4.51 -10.28
C TYR A 39 6.05 -3.70 -10.16
N PRO A 40 7.19 -4.22 -10.71
CA PRO A 40 8.43 -3.45 -10.71
C PRO A 40 8.30 -2.21 -11.63
N PRO A 41 8.93 -1.08 -11.29
CA PRO A 41 9.86 -0.87 -10.18
C PRO A 41 9.20 -0.41 -8.86
N TYR A 42 7.86 -0.42 -8.75
CA TYR A 42 7.13 0.14 -7.61
C TYR A 42 7.09 -0.80 -6.40
N GLY A 43 6.67 -2.07 -6.60
CA GLY A 43 6.66 -3.11 -5.58
C GLY A 43 6.99 -4.46 -6.21
N TYR A 44 7.96 -5.17 -5.67
CA TYR A 44 8.35 -6.48 -6.19
C TYR A 44 9.24 -7.24 -5.20
N MET A 45 9.47 -8.53 -5.48
CA MET A 45 10.43 -9.35 -4.74
C MET A 45 11.85 -9.10 -5.26
N GLY A 46 12.75 -8.65 -4.37
CA GLY A 46 14.17 -8.47 -4.67
C GLY A 46 14.92 -9.79 -4.78
N ASP A 47 16.15 -9.73 -5.27
CA ASP A 47 17.04 -10.90 -5.41
C ASP A 47 17.42 -11.55 -4.06
N ASP A 48 17.29 -10.78 -2.97
CA ASP A 48 17.52 -11.21 -1.58
C ASP A 48 16.30 -11.92 -0.95
N GLY A 49 15.19 -11.97 -1.67
CA GLY A 49 13.94 -12.56 -1.20
C GLY A 49 13.08 -11.62 -0.34
N GLU A 50 13.45 -10.34 -0.24
CA GLU A 50 12.69 -9.33 0.46
C GLU A 50 11.87 -8.45 -0.50
N TYR A 51 10.74 -7.93 -0.02
CA TYR A 51 9.94 -6.99 -0.81
C TYR A 51 10.58 -5.61 -0.83
N THR A 52 10.78 -5.08 -2.03
CA THR A 52 11.42 -3.80 -2.31
C THR A 52 10.73 -3.07 -3.45
N GLY A 53 11.20 -1.88 -3.79
CA GLY A 53 10.72 -1.04 -4.88
C GLY A 53 10.47 0.38 -4.43
N PHE A 54 10.29 1.27 -5.41
CA PHE A 54 10.17 2.71 -5.18
C PHE A 54 9.11 3.05 -4.13
N ASP A 55 7.92 2.47 -4.23
CA ASP A 55 6.80 2.76 -3.32
C ASP A 55 7.07 2.20 -1.91
N LEU A 56 7.65 1.01 -1.81
CA LEU A 56 7.97 0.39 -0.52
C LEU A 56 9.12 1.09 0.20
N GLU A 57 10.09 1.61 -0.53
CA GLU A 57 11.18 2.42 0.02
C GLU A 57 10.64 3.79 0.50
N LEU A 58 9.72 4.38 -0.25
CA LEU A 58 9.06 5.62 0.16
C LEU A 58 8.17 5.41 1.40
N ALA A 59 7.43 4.31 1.46
CA ALA A 59 6.65 3.93 2.64
C ALA A 59 7.54 3.72 3.88
N GLN A 60 8.70 3.08 3.70
CA GLN A 60 9.68 2.92 4.78
C GLN A 60 10.19 4.27 5.29
N ALA A 61 10.54 5.18 4.37
CA ALA A 61 11.00 6.51 4.76
C ALA A 61 9.94 7.30 5.54
N VAL A 62 8.67 7.16 5.20
CA VAL A 62 7.57 7.77 5.97
C VAL A 62 7.44 7.13 7.35
N CYS A 63 7.49 5.81 7.44
CA CYS A 63 7.43 5.11 8.74
C CYS A 63 8.61 5.48 9.65
N ASP A 64 9.82 5.60 9.09
CA ASP A 64 11.01 6.04 9.84
C ASP A 64 10.85 7.46 10.40
N LEU A 65 10.25 8.38 9.64
CA LEU A 65 9.97 9.75 10.07
C LEU A 65 8.92 9.82 11.18
N GLU A 66 7.89 8.99 11.09
CA GLU A 66 6.77 8.96 12.04
C GLU A 66 7.04 8.05 13.25
N GLY A 67 8.13 7.28 13.24
CA GLY A 67 8.44 6.31 14.29
C GLY A 67 7.51 5.10 14.28
N TRP A 68 7.00 4.71 13.11
CA TRP A 68 6.12 3.57 12.92
C TRP A 68 6.91 2.34 12.42
N GLU A 69 6.32 1.16 12.60
CA GLU A 69 6.81 -0.09 12.02
C GLU A 69 6.06 -0.35 10.70
N LEU A 70 6.80 -0.47 9.58
CA LEU A 70 6.22 -0.80 8.28
C LEU A 70 5.97 -2.30 8.17
N VAL A 71 4.72 -2.67 7.84
CA VAL A 71 4.34 -4.03 7.45
C VAL A 71 4.02 -4.05 5.97
N LYS A 72 4.83 -4.75 5.18
CA LYS A 72 4.67 -4.91 3.72
C LYS A 72 3.80 -6.12 3.43
N THR A 73 2.60 -5.91 2.90
CA THR A 73 1.62 -6.96 2.64
C THR A 73 1.34 -7.09 1.14
N PRO A 74 1.85 -8.13 0.48
CA PRO A 74 1.50 -8.38 -0.91
C PRO A 74 0.02 -8.77 -0.99
N ILE A 75 -0.71 -8.16 -1.90
CA ILE A 75 -2.14 -8.42 -2.11
C ILE A 75 -2.42 -8.85 -3.56
N ASN A 76 -3.53 -9.55 -3.75
CA ASN A 76 -4.09 -9.71 -5.08
C ASN A 76 -4.76 -8.39 -5.50
N TRP A 77 -4.39 -7.87 -6.68
CA TRP A 77 -4.88 -6.58 -7.13
C TRP A 77 -6.41 -6.49 -7.29
N GLU A 78 -7.07 -7.60 -7.62
CA GLU A 78 -8.53 -7.67 -7.72
C GLU A 78 -9.22 -7.54 -6.36
N SER A 79 -8.55 -7.93 -5.27
CA SER A 79 -9.10 -7.88 -3.92
C SER A 79 -8.70 -6.63 -3.11
N LYS A 80 -7.98 -5.69 -3.71
CA LYS A 80 -7.42 -4.50 -3.03
C LYS A 80 -8.44 -3.71 -2.21
N ASP A 81 -9.67 -3.56 -2.73
CA ASP A 81 -10.75 -2.81 -2.08
C ASP A 81 -11.24 -3.56 -0.83
N MET A 82 -11.41 -4.87 -0.94
CA MET A 82 -11.81 -5.72 0.18
C MET A 82 -10.74 -5.75 1.29
N GLU A 83 -9.45 -5.79 0.92
CA GLU A 83 -8.34 -5.74 1.89
C GLU A 83 -8.32 -4.40 2.64
N LEU A 84 -8.55 -3.30 1.92
CA LEU A 84 -8.63 -1.96 2.51
C LEU A 84 -9.86 -1.80 3.41
N ASP A 85 -11.04 -2.18 2.92
CA ASP A 85 -12.31 -2.05 3.63
C ASP A 85 -12.37 -2.93 4.89
N SER A 86 -11.74 -4.09 4.87
CA SER A 86 -11.66 -4.99 6.04
C SER A 86 -10.67 -4.50 7.09
N GLY A 87 -9.79 -3.56 6.75
CA GLY A 87 -8.69 -3.14 7.62
C GLY A 87 -7.54 -4.14 7.70
N SER A 88 -7.45 -5.10 6.76
CA SER A 88 -6.29 -5.99 6.64
C SER A 88 -5.03 -5.22 6.26
N ILE A 89 -5.21 -4.09 5.58
CA ILE A 89 -4.17 -3.10 5.23
C ILE A 89 -4.66 -1.71 5.63
N ASP A 90 -3.73 -0.81 5.98
CA ASP A 90 -4.03 0.58 6.31
C ASP A 90 -4.11 1.46 5.07
N CYS A 91 -3.37 1.12 4.02
CA CYS A 91 -3.43 1.79 2.72
C CYS A 91 -2.97 0.88 1.58
N ILE A 92 -3.35 1.28 0.36
CA ILE A 92 -2.80 0.76 -0.89
C ILE A 92 -1.70 1.72 -1.33
N TRP A 93 -0.47 1.21 -1.50
CA TRP A 93 0.66 2.04 -1.97
C TRP A 93 1.42 1.31 -3.07
N ASN A 94 1.09 1.59 -4.34
CA ASN A 94 1.52 0.78 -5.48
C ASN A 94 1.49 1.50 -6.83
N GLY A 95 1.92 2.75 -6.92
CA GLY A 95 1.75 3.53 -8.16
C GLY A 95 0.29 3.56 -8.63
N PHE A 96 -0.63 3.61 -7.69
CA PHE A 96 -2.05 3.44 -7.94
C PHE A 96 -2.63 4.65 -8.68
N THR A 97 -3.21 4.42 -9.86
CA THR A 97 -3.76 5.48 -10.70
C THR A 97 -5.02 6.09 -10.08
N MET A 98 -4.98 7.40 -9.81
CA MET A 98 -6.10 8.15 -9.25
C MET A 98 -7.18 8.46 -10.29
N THR A 99 -6.78 8.76 -11.53
CA THR A 99 -7.69 9.17 -12.61
C THR A 99 -8.84 8.18 -12.81
N GLY A 100 -10.06 8.68 -12.76
CA GLY A 100 -11.29 7.91 -12.88
C GLY A 100 -11.72 7.18 -11.60
N ARG A 101 -11.04 7.46 -10.46
CA ARG A 101 -11.30 6.88 -9.13
C ARG A 101 -11.24 7.92 -8.02
N GLU A 102 -11.35 9.19 -8.38
CA GLU A 102 -11.15 10.31 -7.47
C GLU A 102 -12.09 10.26 -6.26
N ASP A 103 -13.32 9.78 -6.48
CA ASP A 103 -14.36 9.70 -5.47
C ASP A 103 -14.39 8.36 -4.71
N ASP A 104 -13.61 7.37 -5.15
CA ASP A 104 -13.64 6.01 -4.59
C ASP A 104 -12.75 5.86 -3.35
N TYR A 105 -11.73 6.74 -3.20
CA TYR A 105 -10.73 6.64 -2.14
C TYR A 105 -10.37 8.00 -1.55
N THR A 106 -9.74 7.98 -0.37
CA THR A 106 -9.00 9.12 0.14
C THR A 106 -7.57 9.08 -0.38
N TRP A 107 -7.20 10.02 -1.24
CA TRP A 107 -5.93 10.05 -1.94
C TRP A 107 -4.88 10.91 -1.28
N SER A 108 -3.62 10.52 -1.42
CA SER A 108 -2.47 11.41 -1.21
C SER A 108 -2.38 12.44 -2.33
N GLN A 109 -1.44 13.40 -2.21
CA GLN A 109 -1.04 14.17 -3.38
C GLN A 109 -0.36 13.25 -4.39
N PRO A 110 -0.58 13.45 -5.72
CA PRO A 110 0.15 12.71 -6.73
C PRO A 110 1.65 12.93 -6.60
N TYR A 111 2.44 11.87 -6.65
CA TYR A 111 3.90 11.93 -6.50
C TYR A 111 4.65 11.42 -7.74
N VAL A 112 3.92 10.84 -8.70
CA VAL A 112 4.48 10.37 -9.98
C VAL A 112 3.44 10.56 -11.08
N ASP A 113 3.88 10.96 -12.28
CA ASP A 113 3.04 10.95 -13.48
C ASP A 113 2.93 9.53 -14.03
N ASN A 114 1.74 9.19 -14.53
CA ASN A 114 1.43 7.87 -15.02
C ASN A 114 0.72 7.95 -16.37
N SER A 115 1.10 7.09 -17.30
CA SER A 115 0.46 6.95 -18.60
C SER A 115 0.23 5.47 -18.91
N GLN A 116 -0.97 5.15 -19.40
CA GLN A 116 -1.23 3.81 -19.93
C GLN A 116 -0.59 3.68 -21.31
N VAL A 117 0.19 2.64 -21.51
CA VAL A 117 0.92 2.40 -22.76
C VAL A 117 0.70 0.96 -23.22
N MET A 118 0.79 0.76 -24.54
CA MET A 118 0.76 -0.57 -25.15
C MET A 118 2.19 -1.09 -25.34
N VAL A 119 2.49 -2.22 -24.74
CA VAL A 119 3.79 -2.90 -24.89
C VAL A 119 3.67 -4.00 -25.93
N VAL A 120 4.50 -3.95 -26.95
CA VAL A 120 4.52 -4.93 -28.04
C VAL A 120 5.94 -5.46 -28.30
N LYS A 121 6.06 -6.63 -28.91
CA LYS A 121 7.36 -7.11 -29.36
C LYS A 121 7.94 -6.18 -30.42
N LYS A 122 9.27 -5.96 -30.37
CA LYS A 122 9.97 -5.03 -31.26
C LYS A 122 9.77 -5.32 -32.75
N ASP A 123 9.58 -6.58 -33.10
CA ASP A 123 9.40 -7.08 -34.45
C ASP A 123 7.94 -7.44 -34.80
N ALA A 124 6.98 -7.01 -33.99
CA ALA A 124 5.58 -7.32 -34.18
C ALA A 124 4.93 -6.55 -35.35
N GLY A 125 5.61 -5.55 -35.90
CA GLY A 125 5.06 -4.69 -36.94
C GLY A 125 3.92 -3.79 -36.46
N ILE A 126 3.82 -3.54 -35.16
CA ILE A 126 2.83 -2.69 -34.50
C ILE A 126 3.50 -1.38 -34.12
N SER A 127 3.06 -0.28 -34.70
CA SER A 127 3.58 1.08 -34.46
C SER A 127 2.50 2.09 -34.08
N ALA A 128 1.25 1.75 -34.31
CA ALA A 128 0.08 2.56 -33.97
C ALA A 128 -1.02 1.67 -33.35
N LEU A 129 -1.99 2.29 -32.69
CA LEU A 129 -3.15 1.57 -32.14
C LEU A 129 -3.96 0.86 -33.20
N SER A 130 -4.06 1.46 -34.43
CA SER A 130 -4.72 0.84 -35.58
C SER A 130 -4.15 -0.52 -35.98
N ASP A 131 -2.87 -0.77 -35.72
CA ASP A 131 -2.23 -2.06 -36.01
C ASP A 131 -2.68 -3.19 -35.11
N LEU A 132 -3.42 -2.86 -34.03
CA LEU A 132 -4.00 -3.79 -33.08
C LEU A 132 -5.33 -4.40 -33.55
N ALA A 133 -5.89 -3.94 -34.66
CA ALA A 133 -7.13 -4.48 -35.20
C ALA A 133 -7.06 -6.01 -35.36
N GLY A 134 -8.02 -6.73 -34.78
CA GLY A 134 -8.07 -8.18 -34.78
C GLY A 134 -7.00 -8.89 -33.90
N LYS A 135 -6.25 -8.14 -33.08
CA LYS A 135 -5.28 -8.70 -32.14
C LYS A 135 -5.90 -8.94 -30.77
N THR A 136 -5.28 -9.83 -30.01
CA THR A 136 -5.61 -10.03 -28.61
C THR A 136 -4.68 -9.20 -27.74
N VAL A 137 -5.26 -8.39 -26.85
CA VAL A 137 -4.53 -7.58 -25.85
C VAL A 137 -4.71 -8.21 -24.48
N GLY A 138 -3.60 -8.48 -23.81
CA GLY A 138 -3.61 -8.90 -22.39
C GLY A 138 -3.57 -7.68 -21.49
N VAL A 139 -4.36 -7.67 -20.44
CA VAL A 139 -4.43 -6.59 -19.45
C VAL A 139 -4.69 -7.18 -18.07
N GLN A 140 -4.15 -6.54 -17.04
CA GLN A 140 -4.40 -6.95 -15.66
C GLN A 140 -5.86 -6.63 -15.27
N ALA A 141 -6.51 -7.56 -14.59
CA ALA A 141 -7.85 -7.35 -14.06
C ALA A 141 -7.87 -6.20 -13.02
N ALA A 142 -8.98 -5.48 -12.93
CA ALA A 142 -9.17 -4.33 -12.04
C ALA A 142 -8.12 -3.20 -12.17
N SER A 143 -7.34 -3.18 -13.26
CA SER A 143 -6.33 -2.15 -13.53
C SER A 143 -6.92 -0.90 -14.18
N ALA A 144 -6.17 0.21 -14.12
CA ALA A 144 -6.50 1.43 -14.87
C ALA A 144 -6.49 1.20 -16.40
N ALA A 145 -5.59 0.35 -16.88
CA ALA A 145 -5.54 -0.01 -18.31
C ALA A 145 -6.84 -0.70 -18.75
N LEU A 146 -7.38 -1.63 -17.94
CA LEU A 146 -8.66 -2.26 -18.24
C LEU A 146 -9.80 -1.24 -18.24
N GLN A 147 -9.81 -0.30 -17.30
CA GLN A 147 -10.82 0.76 -17.21
C GLN A 147 -10.80 1.63 -18.49
N VAL A 148 -9.63 2.05 -18.95
CA VAL A 148 -9.47 2.79 -20.20
C VAL A 148 -10.00 1.99 -21.40
N LEU A 149 -9.73 0.67 -21.47
CA LEU A 149 -10.22 -0.19 -22.53
C LEU A 149 -11.75 -0.44 -22.48
N GLN A 150 -12.38 -0.27 -21.32
CA GLN A 150 -13.81 -0.43 -21.12
C GLN A 150 -14.61 0.88 -21.22
N ASP A 151 -13.94 2.02 -21.16
CA ASP A 151 -14.58 3.33 -21.28
C ASP A 151 -15.16 3.52 -22.68
N GLU A 152 -16.45 3.88 -22.77
CA GLU A 152 -17.17 3.97 -24.05
C GLU A 152 -16.62 5.07 -24.95
N GLU A 153 -16.16 6.20 -24.41
CA GLU A 153 -15.56 7.29 -25.19
C GLU A 153 -14.20 6.88 -25.73
N GLN A 154 -13.40 6.21 -24.92
CA GLN A 154 -12.10 5.66 -25.32
C GLN A 154 -12.28 4.54 -26.35
N GLN A 155 -13.25 3.64 -26.13
CA GLN A 155 -13.59 2.60 -27.11
C GLN A 155 -14.02 3.20 -28.44
N LYS A 156 -14.82 4.27 -28.43
CA LYS A 156 -15.22 4.95 -29.65
C LYS A 156 -14.03 5.59 -30.38
N ALA A 157 -13.16 6.28 -29.64
CA ALA A 157 -11.93 6.84 -30.19
C ALA A 157 -11.02 5.76 -30.77
N LEU A 158 -10.93 4.59 -30.12
CA LEU A 158 -10.23 3.41 -30.62
C LEU A 158 -10.93 2.83 -31.86
N ALA A 159 -12.26 2.71 -31.86
CA ALA A 159 -13.03 2.19 -33.01
C ALA A 159 -12.95 3.08 -34.25
N ASP A 160 -12.86 4.40 -34.06
CA ASP A 160 -12.66 5.36 -35.17
C ASP A 160 -11.21 5.28 -35.72
N THR A 161 -10.32 4.58 -35.02
CA THR A 161 -8.91 4.37 -35.37
C THR A 161 -8.69 2.99 -36.04
N PHE A 162 -9.57 2.06 -35.78
CA PHE A 162 -9.62 0.69 -36.34
C PHE A 162 -10.70 0.63 -37.43
#